data_33398e78656c901cca1e05215b47a41e
#
_entry.id   33398e78656c901cca1e05215b47a41e
#
_cell.length_a   1.000
_cell.length_b   1.000
_cell.length_c   1.000
_cell.angle_alpha   90.00
_cell.angle_beta   90.00
_cell.angle_gamma   90.00
#
_symmetry.space_group_name_H-M   'P 1'
#
loop_
_entity.id
_entity.type
_entity.pdbx_description
1 polymer ?
#
loop_
_entity_poly.entity_id
_entity_poly.type
_entity_poly.pdbx_seq_one_letter_code
_entity_poly.pdbx_strand_id
1 'polypeptide(L)'
;CIRDRYGGNAVFYHIALREYAETLQMLADLSGEETLVIPSVGPTFGTMLDQADILKRFEFPTAMVLPQVEVATPEGRATGARKFAEAYGKPIVLYIKHDHYMDVSLVKSLMSDGVVSAIKYAIVRDDPADDPYLRSLVDTVGPELIVSGIGEQPAITHMKQFGLAGFTSGCVCVAPSLSMNMLAACRQGDWNQAEEIRERFTGLEDLRNAIHPIRVL
;
A
#
# COMPACT_ATOMS: atom_id res chain seq x y z
N CYS A 1 -15.85 -4.21 -3.65
CA CYS A 1 -14.79 -3.73 -4.55
C CYS A 1 -13.48 -4.41 -4.15
N ILE A 2 -12.92 -5.23 -5.05
CA ILE A 2 -11.59 -5.83 -4.89
C ILE A 2 -10.58 -4.76 -5.30
N ARG A 3 -9.57 -4.55 -4.47
CA ARG A 3 -8.53 -3.56 -4.75
C ARG A 3 -7.21 -4.28 -4.97
N ASP A 4 -6.75 -4.32 -6.21
CA ASP A 4 -5.44 -4.83 -6.55
C ASP A 4 -4.40 -3.72 -6.58
N ARG A 5 -3.27 -3.98 -5.94
CA ARG A 5 -2.13 -3.06 -5.87
C ARG A 5 -0.90 -3.74 -6.46
N TYR A 6 -0.43 -3.22 -7.56
CA TYR A 6 0.81 -3.65 -8.16
C TYR A 6 1.98 -2.82 -7.60
N GLY A 7 2.78 -3.43 -6.75
CA GLY A 7 3.83 -2.71 -6.03
C GLY A 7 5.03 -3.57 -5.66
N GLY A 8 5.40 -3.58 -4.39
CA GLY A 8 6.62 -4.22 -3.91
C GLY A 8 6.73 -5.70 -4.26
N ASN A 9 5.67 -6.49 -4.10
CA ASN A 9 5.67 -7.91 -4.43
C ASN A 9 5.74 -8.18 -5.95
N ALA A 10 5.26 -7.27 -6.78
CA ALA A 10 5.40 -7.35 -8.24
C ALA A 10 6.73 -6.81 -8.78
N VAL A 11 7.66 -6.48 -7.88
CA VAL A 11 9.05 -6.05 -8.19
C VAL A 11 9.11 -4.78 -9.07
N PHE A 12 8.13 -3.90 -8.99
CA PHE A 12 8.09 -2.65 -9.75
C PHE A 12 9.29 -1.73 -9.52
N TYR A 13 10.05 -1.95 -8.45
CA TYR A 13 11.35 -1.29 -8.23
C TYR A 13 12.35 -1.53 -9.37
N HIS A 14 12.21 -2.62 -10.11
CA HIS A 14 13.15 -3.07 -11.15
C HIS A 14 12.58 -3.01 -12.56
N ILE A 15 11.34 -2.52 -12.72
CA ILE A 15 10.73 -2.40 -14.05
C ILE A 15 11.49 -1.36 -14.89
N ALA A 16 11.88 -1.73 -16.09
CA ALA A 16 12.44 -0.77 -17.01
C ALA A 16 11.34 0.16 -17.55
N LEU A 17 11.68 1.43 -17.75
CA LEU A 17 10.69 2.43 -18.22
C LEU A 17 10.04 2.01 -19.55
N ARG A 18 10.80 1.34 -20.45
CA ARG A 18 10.27 0.81 -21.71
C ARG A 18 9.21 -0.29 -21.54
N GLU A 19 9.22 -1.00 -20.40
CA GLU A 19 8.29 -2.10 -20.09
C GLU A 19 7.07 -1.58 -19.31
N TYR A 20 7.16 -0.38 -18.79
CA TYR A 20 6.12 0.18 -17.92
C TYR A 20 4.79 0.36 -18.64
N ALA A 21 4.80 0.88 -19.86
CA ALA A 21 3.58 1.09 -20.65
C ALA A 21 2.88 -0.24 -20.99
N GLU A 22 3.62 -1.27 -21.36
CA GLU A 22 3.07 -2.61 -21.66
C GLU A 22 2.48 -3.25 -20.40
N THR A 23 3.16 -3.08 -19.26
CA THR A 23 2.65 -3.57 -17.97
C THR A 23 1.36 -2.87 -17.57
N LEU A 24 1.26 -1.55 -17.74
CA LEU A 24 0.03 -0.81 -17.48
C LEU A 24 -1.11 -1.23 -18.40
N GLN A 25 -0.82 -1.48 -19.69
CA GLN A 25 -1.81 -1.98 -20.63
C GLN A 25 -2.34 -3.34 -20.20
N MET A 26 -1.45 -4.27 -19.85
CA MET A 26 -1.84 -5.59 -19.30
C MET A 26 -2.74 -5.43 -18.06
N LEU A 27 -2.38 -4.54 -17.13
CA LEU A 27 -3.18 -4.29 -15.93
C LEU A 27 -4.57 -3.71 -16.26
N ALA A 28 -4.65 -2.81 -17.24
CA ALA A 28 -5.90 -2.25 -17.69
C ALA A 28 -6.79 -3.30 -18.38
N ASP A 29 -6.21 -4.16 -19.22
CA ASP A 29 -6.94 -5.20 -19.94
C ASP A 29 -7.46 -6.31 -19.02
N LEU A 30 -6.72 -6.62 -17.93
CA LEU A 30 -7.09 -7.65 -16.96
C LEU A 30 -7.98 -7.12 -15.83
N SER A 31 -8.13 -5.81 -15.69
CA SER A 31 -9.00 -5.23 -14.67
C SER A 31 -10.47 -5.46 -15.00
N GLY A 32 -11.21 -6.10 -14.07
CA GLY A 32 -12.67 -6.17 -14.14
C GLY A 32 -13.34 -4.91 -13.60
N GLU A 33 -14.62 -4.72 -13.91
CA GLU A 33 -15.41 -3.55 -13.46
C GLU A 33 -15.43 -3.37 -11.94
N GLU A 34 -15.34 -4.47 -11.18
CA GLU A 34 -15.32 -4.49 -9.72
C GLU A 34 -13.90 -4.37 -9.12
N THR A 35 -12.86 -4.27 -9.98
CA THR A 35 -11.46 -4.27 -9.55
C THR A 35 -10.86 -2.88 -9.63
N LEU A 36 -10.41 -2.37 -8.49
CA LEU A 36 -9.64 -1.13 -8.41
C LEU A 36 -8.15 -1.44 -8.53
N VAL A 37 -7.58 -1.22 -9.71
CA VAL A 37 -6.13 -1.38 -9.94
C VAL A 37 -5.41 -0.10 -9.54
N ILE A 38 -4.34 -0.25 -8.74
CA ILE A 38 -3.48 0.85 -8.30
C ILE A 38 -2.04 0.53 -8.71
N PRO A 39 -1.57 1.01 -9.86
CA PRO A 39 -0.18 0.80 -10.28
C PRO A 39 0.80 1.54 -9.37
N SER A 40 2.03 1.03 -9.30
CA SER A 40 3.09 1.70 -8.55
C SER A 40 3.99 2.55 -9.45
N VAL A 41 4.62 3.56 -8.84
CA VAL A 41 5.57 4.46 -9.49
C VAL A 41 6.81 4.65 -8.64
N GLY A 42 7.89 5.04 -9.26
CA GLY A 42 9.15 5.36 -8.62
C GLY A 42 10.03 4.12 -8.39
N PRO A 43 10.89 4.17 -7.37
CA PRO A 43 10.89 5.14 -6.26
C PRO A 43 11.64 6.46 -6.54
N THR A 44 12.48 6.54 -7.59
CA THR A 44 13.26 7.75 -7.85
C THR A 44 12.42 8.85 -8.49
N PHE A 45 12.70 10.09 -8.13
CA PHE A 45 11.91 11.25 -8.56
C PHE A 45 11.86 11.41 -10.09
N GLY A 46 13.00 11.30 -10.77
CA GLY A 46 13.04 11.39 -12.25
C GLY A 46 12.20 10.31 -12.92
N THR A 47 12.33 9.06 -12.45
CA THR A 47 11.52 7.94 -12.96
C THR A 47 10.01 8.17 -12.74
N MET A 48 9.63 8.72 -11.57
CA MET A 48 8.22 9.04 -11.31
C MET A 48 7.65 10.04 -12.32
N LEU A 49 8.42 11.08 -12.68
CA LEU A 49 7.98 12.07 -13.67
C LEU A 49 7.81 11.46 -15.07
N ASP A 50 8.76 10.64 -15.50
CA ASP A 50 8.64 9.91 -16.78
C ASP A 50 7.45 8.95 -16.78
N GLN A 51 7.21 8.27 -15.64
CA GLN A 51 6.07 7.38 -15.45
C GLN A 51 4.74 8.13 -15.43
N ALA A 52 4.69 9.37 -14.94
CA ALA A 52 3.47 10.20 -14.94
C ALA A 52 2.92 10.42 -16.36
N ASP A 53 3.79 10.68 -17.33
CA ASP A 53 3.39 10.87 -18.73
C ASP A 53 2.85 9.61 -19.39
N ILE A 54 3.31 8.44 -18.94
CA ILE A 54 2.79 7.14 -19.37
C ILE A 54 1.44 6.89 -18.69
N LEU A 55 1.36 7.08 -17.37
CA LEU A 55 0.15 6.84 -16.56
C LEU A 55 -1.07 7.63 -17.03
N LYS A 56 -0.87 8.88 -17.49
CA LYS A 56 -1.95 9.72 -18.02
C LYS A 56 -2.69 9.13 -19.23
N ARG A 57 -2.10 8.14 -19.89
CA ARG A 57 -2.73 7.45 -21.03
C ARG A 57 -3.73 6.39 -20.60
N PHE A 58 -3.85 6.12 -19.30
CA PHE A 58 -4.69 5.08 -18.71
C PHE A 58 -5.66 5.68 -17.67
N GLU A 59 -6.79 5.02 -17.50
CA GLU A 59 -7.87 5.46 -16.58
C GLU A 59 -7.71 4.89 -15.16
N PHE A 60 -6.46 4.74 -14.66
CA PHE A 60 -6.26 4.38 -13.25
C PHE A 60 -6.64 5.56 -12.35
N PRO A 61 -7.38 5.31 -11.24
CA PRO A 61 -7.87 6.38 -10.37
C PRO A 61 -6.78 7.02 -9.52
N THR A 62 -5.69 6.31 -9.27
CA THR A 62 -4.57 6.73 -8.46
C THR A 62 -3.33 5.89 -8.78
N ALA A 63 -2.18 6.27 -8.26
CA ALA A 63 -0.94 5.49 -8.31
C ALA A 63 -0.29 5.44 -6.93
N MET A 64 0.40 4.36 -6.61
CA MET A 64 1.11 4.20 -5.33
C MET A 64 2.59 4.53 -5.49
N VAL A 65 3.08 5.51 -4.73
CA VAL A 65 4.50 5.87 -4.72
C VAL A 65 5.29 4.87 -3.90
N LEU A 66 6.26 4.19 -4.54
CA LEU A 66 7.16 3.25 -3.87
C LEU A 66 8.12 3.99 -2.94
N PRO A 67 8.32 3.51 -1.69
CA PRO A 67 9.15 4.20 -0.72
C PRO A 67 10.64 4.04 -1.02
N GLN A 68 11.39 5.12 -0.81
CA GLN A 68 12.85 5.16 -0.79
C GLN A 68 13.31 6.12 0.30
N VAL A 69 14.20 5.71 1.20
CA VAL A 69 14.61 6.51 2.36
C VAL A 69 15.99 7.13 2.21
N GLU A 70 16.94 6.46 1.59
CA GLU A 70 18.37 6.75 1.72
C GLU A 70 18.86 7.98 0.94
N VAL A 71 18.11 8.40 -0.10
CA VAL A 71 18.57 9.43 -1.06
C VAL A 71 17.76 10.73 -1.01
N ALA A 72 16.83 10.87 -0.07
CA ALA A 72 16.00 12.05 0.07
C ALA A 72 15.59 12.30 1.52
N THR A 73 15.46 13.57 1.90
CA THR A 73 14.90 13.98 3.20
C THR A 73 13.38 13.79 3.21
N PRO A 74 12.71 13.74 4.39
CA PRO A 74 11.24 13.73 4.47
C PRO A 74 10.57 14.85 3.67
N GLU A 75 11.10 16.09 3.75
CA GLU A 75 10.60 17.25 3.01
C GLU A 75 10.83 17.11 1.51
N GLY A 76 11.96 16.51 1.11
CA GLY A 76 12.26 16.21 -0.29
C GLY A 76 11.27 15.21 -0.87
N ARG A 77 10.93 14.16 -0.11
CA ARG A 77 9.90 13.16 -0.49
C ARG A 77 8.52 13.81 -0.61
N ALA A 78 8.14 14.67 0.35
CA ALA A 78 6.88 15.42 0.29
C ALA A 78 6.81 16.34 -0.94
N THR A 79 7.91 17.04 -1.26
CA THR A 79 8.02 17.87 -2.45
C THR A 79 7.91 17.03 -3.73
N GLY A 80 8.59 15.89 -3.77
CA GLY A 80 8.51 14.94 -4.90
C GLY A 80 7.10 14.39 -5.10
N ALA A 81 6.40 14.04 -4.02
CA ALA A 81 5.02 13.60 -4.06
C ALA A 81 4.08 14.66 -4.65
N ARG A 82 4.22 15.93 -4.25
CA ARG A 82 3.45 17.05 -4.81
C ARG A 82 3.67 17.21 -6.30
N LYS A 83 4.94 17.26 -6.72
CA LYS A 83 5.30 17.42 -8.13
C LYS A 83 4.84 16.25 -8.98
N PHE A 84 4.90 15.04 -8.45
CA PHE A 84 4.39 13.87 -9.16
C PHE A 84 2.85 13.91 -9.28
N ALA A 85 2.12 14.21 -8.19
CA ALA A 85 0.67 14.33 -8.23
C ALA A 85 0.21 15.43 -9.20
N GLU A 86 0.91 16.57 -9.22
CA GLU A 86 0.69 17.66 -10.21
C GLU A 86 0.93 17.15 -11.63
N ALA A 87 2.06 16.49 -11.89
CA ALA A 87 2.40 15.94 -13.20
C ALA A 87 1.41 14.86 -13.63
N TYR A 88 0.98 13.98 -12.74
CA TYR A 88 0.00 12.92 -13.01
C TYR A 88 -1.43 13.46 -13.15
N GLY A 89 -1.77 14.53 -12.45
CA GLY A 89 -3.10 15.14 -12.45
C GLY A 89 -4.12 14.41 -11.54
N LYS A 90 -3.68 13.51 -10.67
CA LYS A 90 -4.52 12.74 -9.75
C LYS A 90 -3.85 12.58 -8.40
N PRO A 91 -4.62 12.42 -7.30
CA PRO A 91 -4.05 12.12 -5.99
C PRO A 91 -3.39 10.74 -5.97
N ILE A 92 -2.49 10.55 -5.02
CA ILE A 92 -1.66 9.34 -4.90
C ILE A 92 -1.94 8.54 -3.63
N VAL A 93 -1.52 7.29 -3.62
CA VAL A 93 -1.39 6.48 -2.41
C VAL A 93 0.04 6.62 -1.90
N LEU A 94 0.18 7.11 -0.67
CA LEU A 94 1.47 7.19 0.00
C LEU A 94 1.80 5.84 0.64
N TYR A 95 2.99 5.29 0.37
CA TYR A 95 3.44 4.03 0.94
C TYR A 95 4.50 4.31 2.02
N ILE A 96 4.14 4.14 3.28
CA ILE A 96 5.02 4.32 4.45
C ILE A 96 5.50 2.93 4.90
N LYS A 97 6.79 2.63 4.72
CA LYS A 97 7.38 1.33 5.02
C LYS A 97 8.50 1.39 6.06
N HIS A 98 8.99 2.56 6.35
CA HIS A 98 10.15 2.76 7.23
C HIS A 98 9.85 3.86 8.25
N ASP A 99 10.41 3.72 9.46
CA ASP A 99 10.44 4.80 10.44
C ASP A 99 11.13 6.04 9.84
N HIS A 100 10.70 7.21 10.26
CA HIS A 100 11.24 8.48 9.75
C HIS A 100 11.12 8.68 8.23
N TYR A 101 10.29 7.88 7.55
CA TYR A 101 10.02 8.09 6.13
C TYR A 101 9.43 9.48 5.87
N MET A 102 8.45 9.87 6.69
CA MET A 102 7.81 11.18 6.63
C MET A 102 7.21 11.53 7.98
N ASP A 103 7.37 12.74 8.44
CA ASP A 103 6.73 13.21 9.67
C ASP A 103 5.21 13.29 9.50
N VAL A 104 4.46 13.03 10.56
CA VAL A 104 2.99 13.03 10.52
C VAL A 104 2.45 14.40 10.07
N SER A 105 3.11 15.49 10.42
CA SER A 105 2.76 16.85 9.98
C SER A 105 2.87 17.03 8.45
N LEU A 106 3.89 16.45 7.83
CA LEU A 106 4.05 16.45 6.37
C LEU A 106 2.97 15.60 5.69
N VAL A 107 2.65 14.43 6.26
CA VAL A 107 1.55 13.59 5.76
C VAL A 107 0.24 14.35 5.82
N LYS A 108 -0.07 14.99 6.95
CA LYS A 108 -1.25 15.86 7.11
C LYS A 108 -1.33 16.94 6.03
N SER A 109 -0.21 17.62 5.80
CA SER A 109 -0.15 18.67 4.77
C SER A 109 -0.45 18.11 3.38
N LEU A 110 0.16 16.97 3.00
CA LEU A 110 -0.09 16.33 1.70
C LEU A 110 -1.55 15.92 1.52
N MET A 111 -2.20 15.44 2.57
CA MET A 111 -3.62 15.09 2.53
C MET A 111 -4.52 16.32 2.45
N SER A 112 -4.23 17.35 3.25
CA SER A 112 -4.98 18.62 3.22
C SER A 112 -4.90 19.33 1.87
N ASP A 113 -3.78 19.17 1.17
CA ASP A 113 -3.58 19.73 -0.17
C ASP A 113 -4.17 18.85 -1.30
N GLY A 114 -4.82 17.73 -0.94
CA GLY A 114 -5.39 16.80 -1.92
C GLY A 114 -4.37 15.99 -2.72
N VAL A 115 -3.10 16.00 -2.31
CA VAL A 115 -2.01 15.26 -2.97
C VAL A 115 -2.09 13.77 -2.66
N VAL A 116 -2.40 13.41 -1.41
CA VAL A 116 -2.52 12.02 -0.94
C VAL A 116 -3.98 11.72 -0.65
N SER A 117 -4.51 10.64 -1.23
CA SER A 117 -5.88 10.16 -1.02
C SER A 117 -5.98 8.96 -0.08
N ALA A 118 -4.90 8.21 0.10
CA ALA A 118 -4.84 7.08 1.00
C ALA A 118 -3.39 6.75 1.37
N ILE A 119 -3.23 6.01 2.46
CA ILE A 119 -1.92 5.60 2.98
C ILE A 119 -1.88 4.07 3.06
N LYS A 120 -0.82 3.48 2.49
CA LYS A 120 -0.42 2.11 2.77
C LYS A 120 0.62 2.14 3.87
N TYR A 121 0.27 1.67 5.06
CA TYR A 121 1.14 1.62 6.22
C TYR A 121 1.77 0.23 6.36
N ALA A 122 3.08 0.14 6.37
CA ALA A 122 3.79 -1.15 6.39
C ALA A 122 5.11 -1.10 7.19
N ILE A 123 5.16 -0.35 8.28
CA ILE A 123 6.25 -0.43 9.24
C ILE A 123 6.03 -1.70 10.08
N VAL A 124 7.03 -2.58 10.10
CA VAL A 124 6.98 -3.81 10.88
C VAL A 124 7.35 -3.50 12.33
N ARG A 125 6.51 -3.96 13.27
CA ARG A 125 6.75 -3.87 14.72
C ARG A 125 6.83 -5.27 15.31
N ASP A 126 7.63 -5.41 16.36
CA ASP A 126 7.68 -6.66 17.14
C ASP A 126 6.32 -6.93 17.80
N ASP A 127 5.70 -5.90 18.36
CA ASP A 127 4.31 -5.91 18.78
C ASP A 127 3.50 -4.91 17.91
N PRO A 128 2.63 -5.39 17.03
CA PRO A 128 1.79 -4.52 16.20
C PRO A 128 0.84 -3.61 16.98
N ALA A 129 0.60 -3.91 18.27
CA ALA A 129 -0.24 -3.08 19.13
C ALA A 129 0.52 -1.86 19.71
N ASP A 130 1.85 -1.94 19.80
CA ASP A 130 2.71 -0.86 20.25
C ASP A 130 3.33 -0.10 19.09
N ASP A 131 2.52 0.77 18.48
CA ASP A 131 2.97 1.61 17.36
C ASP A 131 2.59 3.09 17.58
N PRO A 132 3.44 3.87 18.24
CA PRO A 132 3.16 5.28 18.50
C PRO A 132 3.10 6.14 17.23
N TYR A 133 3.86 5.77 16.17
CA TYR A 133 3.78 6.50 14.92
C TYR A 133 2.43 6.24 14.21
N LEU A 134 1.98 4.98 14.15
CA LEU A 134 0.66 4.65 13.60
C LEU A 134 -0.46 5.31 14.39
N ARG A 135 -0.36 5.35 15.73
CA ARG A 135 -1.31 6.05 16.59
C ARG A 135 -1.41 7.53 16.21
N SER A 136 -0.26 8.20 16.18
CA SER A 136 -0.20 9.61 15.80
C SER A 136 -0.74 9.89 14.39
N LEU A 137 -0.49 8.96 13.47
CA LEU A 137 -0.98 9.06 12.09
C LEU A 137 -2.53 8.95 12.06
N VAL A 138 -3.09 7.93 12.73
CA VAL A 138 -4.54 7.73 12.85
C VAL A 138 -5.23 8.94 13.48
N ASP A 139 -4.69 9.45 14.57
CA ASP A 139 -5.24 10.62 15.28
C ASP A 139 -5.21 11.89 14.41
N THR A 140 -4.31 11.94 13.44
CA THR A 140 -4.09 13.15 12.61
C THR A 140 -4.88 13.13 11.30
N VAL A 141 -5.00 11.97 10.64
CA VAL A 141 -5.55 11.89 9.28
C VAL A 141 -6.81 11.01 9.17
N GLY A 142 -7.17 10.30 10.24
CA GLY A 142 -8.29 9.36 10.27
C GLY A 142 -7.89 7.93 9.85
N PRO A 143 -8.45 6.90 10.51
CA PRO A 143 -8.12 5.50 10.25
C PRO A 143 -8.68 4.99 8.92
N GLU A 144 -9.75 5.58 8.41
CA GLU A 144 -10.45 5.17 7.18
C GLU A 144 -9.62 5.39 5.91
N LEU A 145 -8.59 6.22 5.99
CA LEU A 145 -7.67 6.52 4.88
C LEU A 145 -6.39 5.68 4.92
N ILE A 146 -6.25 4.84 5.94
CA ILE A 146 -5.05 4.03 6.17
C ILE A 146 -5.37 2.55 5.99
N VAL A 147 -4.49 1.85 5.26
CA VAL A 147 -4.59 0.41 5.03
C VAL A 147 -3.32 -0.27 5.55
N SER A 148 -3.48 -1.34 6.33
CA SER A 148 -2.36 -2.18 6.76
C SER A 148 -1.65 -2.81 5.56
N GLY A 149 -0.34 -2.66 5.47
CA GLY A 149 0.45 -2.99 4.28
C GLY A 149 1.36 -4.21 4.43
N ILE A 150 1.22 -5.01 5.50
CA ILE A 150 2.20 -6.04 5.88
C ILE A 150 1.69 -7.48 5.61
N GLY A 151 0.41 -7.67 5.39
CA GLY A 151 -0.20 -9.00 5.23
C GLY A 151 -1.25 -9.29 6.30
N GLU A 152 -1.56 -10.56 6.46
CA GLU A 152 -2.60 -11.04 7.36
C GLU A 152 -2.20 -11.00 8.84
N GLN A 153 -0.92 -11.20 9.15
CA GLN A 153 -0.45 -11.33 10.55
C GLN A 153 -0.83 -10.12 11.42
N PRO A 154 -0.49 -8.85 11.08
CA PRO A 154 -0.86 -7.71 11.92
C PRO A 154 -2.25 -7.15 11.60
N ALA A 155 -2.94 -7.66 10.58
CA ALA A 155 -4.17 -7.05 10.05
C ALA A 155 -5.26 -6.93 11.10
N ILE A 156 -5.46 -7.96 11.93
CA ILE A 156 -6.48 -7.96 12.99
C ILE A 156 -6.16 -6.88 14.03
N THR A 157 -4.92 -6.83 14.52
CA THR A 157 -4.49 -5.80 15.47
C THR A 157 -4.68 -4.40 14.90
N HIS A 158 -4.24 -4.17 13.67
CA HIS A 158 -4.36 -2.87 13.01
C HIS A 158 -5.82 -2.44 12.82
N MET A 159 -6.70 -3.35 12.40
CA MET A 159 -8.12 -3.03 12.21
C MET A 159 -8.86 -2.89 13.55
N LYS A 160 -8.57 -3.74 14.54
CA LYS A 160 -9.26 -3.76 15.82
C LYS A 160 -8.84 -2.61 16.74
N GLN A 161 -7.54 -2.34 16.84
CA GLN A 161 -7.01 -1.37 17.81
C GLN A 161 -6.82 0.03 17.22
N PHE A 162 -6.49 0.12 15.95
CA PHE A 162 -6.26 1.40 15.26
C PHE A 162 -7.40 1.79 14.32
N GLY A 163 -8.36 0.90 14.08
CA GLY A 163 -9.52 1.18 13.24
C GLY A 163 -9.22 1.26 11.75
N LEU A 164 -8.10 0.69 11.27
CA LEU A 164 -7.72 0.80 9.87
C LEU A 164 -8.78 0.23 8.92
N ALA A 165 -8.90 0.81 7.73
CA ALA A 165 -9.92 0.49 6.72
C ALA A 165 -9.85 -0.93 6.15
N GLY A 166 -8.68 -1.58 6.26
CA GLY A 166 -8.43 -2.91 5.73
C GLY A 166 -6.95 -3.24 5.69
N PHE A 167 -6.60 -4.29 4.95
CA PHE A 167 -5.22 -4.71 4.80
C PHE A 167 -4.88 -5.10 3.36
N THR A 168 -3.59 -5.14 3.04
CA THR A 168 -3.07 -5.70 1.79
C THR A 168 -2.47 -7.06 2.09
N SER A 169 -2.64 -8.00 1.18
CA SER A 169 -2.20 -9.37 1.36
C SER A 169 -1.32 -9.82 0.18
N GLY A 170 -0.24 -10.55 0.48
CA GLY A 170 0.46 -11.34 -0.52
C GLY A 170 -0.18 -12.71 -0.67
N CYS A 171 -0.69 -13.28 0.42
CA CYS A 171 -1.34 -14.59 0.42
C CYS A 171 -2.64 -14.63 -0.40
N VAL A 172 -3.23 -13.48 -0.71
CA VAL A 172 -4.39 -13.35 -1.62
C VAL A 172 -4.11 -13.95 -3.01
N CYS A 173 -2.86 -13.97 -3.45
CA CYS A 173 -2.47 -14.58 -4.72
C CYS A 173 -2.69 -16.11 -4.73
N VAL A 174 -2.65 -16.74 -3.56
CA VAL A 174 -2.81 -18.19 -3.39
C VAL A 174 -4.22 -18.56 -2.94
N ALA A 175 -4.81 -17.78 -2.03
CA ALA A 175 -6.10 -18.04 -1.43
C ALA A 175 -6.99 -16.79 -1.34
N PRO A 176 -7.45 -16.24 -2.48
CA PRO A 176 -8.18 -14.97 -2.50
C PRO A 176 -9.46 -14.99 -1.67
N SER A 177 -10.25 -16.06 -1.77
CA SER A 177 -11.49 -16.19 -1.00
C SER A 177 -11.24 -16.21 0.50
N LEU A 178 -10.14 -16.80 0.95
CA LEU A 178 -9.81 -16.89 2.37
C LEU A 178 -9.42 -15.50 2.92
N SER A 179 -8.56 -14.75 2.22
CA SER A 179 -8.20 -13.37 2.58
C SER A 179 -9.43 -12.45 2.59
N MET A 180 -10.34 -12.61 1.62
CA MET A 180 -11.58 -11.83 1.57
C MET A 180 -12.53 -12.17 2.71
N ASN A 181 -12.63 -13.45 3.10
CA ASN A 181 -13.43 -13.86 4.27
C ASN A 181 -12.86 -13.29 5.57
N MET A 182 -11.53 -13.27 5.73
CA MET A 182 -10.88 -12.62 6.86
C MET A 182 -11.20 -11.13 6.92
N LEU A 183 -11.12 -10.42 5.80
CA LEU A 183 -11.48 -9.01 5.73
C LEU A 183 -12.96 -8.79 6.10
N ALA A 184 -13.86 -9.66 5.64
CA ALA A 184 -15.27 -9.58 5.96
C ALA A 184 -15.53 -9.78 7.46
N ALA A 185 -14.89 -10.79 8.08
CA ALA A 185 -14.96 -11.04 9.52
C ALA A 185 -14.46 -9.83 10.33
N CYS A 186 -13.31 -9.27 9.96
CA CYS A 186 -12.78 -8.06 10.59
C CYS A 186 -13.77 -6.88 10.53
N ARG A 187 -14.40 -6.66 9.36
CA ARG A 187 -15.37 -5.57 9.17
C ARG A 187 -16.68 -5.76 9.93
N GLN A 188 -17.04 -7.00 10.22
CA GLN A 188 -18.21 -7.35 11.04
C GLN A 188 -17.91 -7.33 12.54
N GLY A 189 -16.64 -7.18 12.92
CA GLY A 189 -16.18 -7.25 14.30
C GLY A 189 -16.12 -8.68 14.85
N ASP A 190 -16.23 -9.69 13.98
CA ASP A 190 -16.04 -11.09 14.35
C ASP A 190 -14.54 -11.44 14.37
N TRP A 191 -13.91 -10.99 15.45
CA TRP A 191 -12.48 -11.13 15.66
C TRP A 191 -12.05 -12.60 15.85
N ASN A 192 -12.94 -13.45 16.39
CA ASN A 192 -12.66 -14.87 16.56
C ASN A 192 -12.57 -15.57 15.20
N GLN A 193 -13.55 -15.36 14.33
CA GLN A 193 -13.51 -15.90 12.98
C GLN A 193 -12.33 -15.35 12.18
N ALA A 194 -12.02 -14.06 12.32
CA ALA A 194 -10.87 -13.46 11.66
C ALA A 194 -9.55 -14.14 12.10
N GLU A 195 -9.40 -14.44 13.39
CA GLU A 195 -8.22 -15.11 13.93
C GLU A 195 -8.11 -16.56 13.46
N GLU A 196 -9.20 -17.34 13.47
CA GLU A 196 -9.21 -18.70 12.91
C GLU A 196 -8.78 -18.74 11.44
N ILE A 197 -9.18 -17.74 10.67
CA ILE A 197 -8.75 -17.62 9.26
C ILE A 197 -7.28 -17.22 9.18
N ARG A 198 -6.83 -16.27 9.99
CA ARG A 198 -5.43 -15.81 10.05
C ARG A 198 -4.47 -16.97 10.34
N GLU A 199 -4.82 -17.82 11.30
CA GLU A 199 -4.01 -18.99 11.66
C GLU A 199 -3.74 -19.90 10.47
N ARG A 200 -4.66 -20.00 9.51
CA ARG A 200 -4.47 -20.81 8.29
C ARG A 200 -3.41 -20.24 7.35
N PHE A 201 -3.10 -18.95 7.46
CA PHE A 201 -2.05 -18.28 6.68
C PHE A 201 -0.68 -18.32 7.36
N THR A 202 -0.61 -18.60 8.66
CA THR A 202 0.62 -18.48 9.46
C THR A 202 1.80 -19.21 8.80
N GLY A 203 1.63 -20.48 8.43
CA GLY A 203 2.71 -21.25 7.81
C GLY A 203 3.22 -20.65 6.48
N LEU A 204 2.34 -20.08 5.66
CA LEU A 204 2.73 -19.43 4.41
C LEU A 204 3.43 -18.09 4.68
N GLU A 205 2.92 -17.29 5.62
CA GLU A 205 3.52 -16.01 5.98
C GLU A 205 4.89 -16.19 6.64
N ASP A 206 5.04 -17.20 7.51
CA ASP A 206 6.32 -17.53 8.14
C ASP A 206 7.38 -17.92 7.09
N LEU A 207 7.01 -18.74 6.10
CA LEU A 207 7.90 -19.07 4.97
C LEU A 207 8.26 -17.82 4.15
N ARG A 208 7.31 -16.94 3.89
CA ARG A 208 7.54 -15.69 3.17
C ARG A 208 8.51 -14.77 3.92
N ASN A 209 8.38 -14.69 5.23
CA ASN A 209 9.26 -13.89 6.07
C ASN A 209 10.67 -14.52 6.22
N ALA A 210 10.74 -15.84 6.34
CA ALA A 210 12.00 -16.56 6.52
C ALA A 210 12.85 -16.65 5.23
N ILE A 211 12.20 -16.81 4.07
CA ILE A 211 12.89 -17.01 2.79
C ILE A 211 12.93 -15.69 2.00
N HIS A 212 11.81 -15.29 1.46
CA HIS A 212 11.61 -14.03 0.75
C HIS A 212 10.14 -13.86 0.36
N PRO A 213 9.51 -12.69 0.58
CA PRO A 213 8.08 -12.49 0.34
C PRO A 213 7.61 -12.79 -1.10
N ILE A 214 8.48 -12.60 -2.09
CA ILE A 214 8.16 -12.79 -3.52
C ILE A 214 8.45 -14.23 -3.97
N ARG A 215 9.48 -14.87 -3.41
CA ARG A 215 9.90 -16.21 -3.85
C ARG A 215 8.98 -17.34 -3.39
N VAL A 216 8.14 -17.05 -2.41
CA VAL A 216 7.24 -18.04 -1.78
C VAL A 216 5.81 -17.91 -2.33
N LEU A 217 5.53 -16.90 -3.10
CA LEU A 217 4.29 -16.73 -3.87
C LEU A 217 4.53 -17.10 -5.34
#